data_5b21cb3321c0801fd95d51d6dd057f6e
#
_entry.id   5b21cb3321c0801fd95d51d6dd057f6e
#
_cell.length_a   1.000
_cell.length_b   1.000
_cell.length_c   1.000
_cell.angle_alpha   90.00
_cell.angle_beta   90.00
_cell.angle_gamma   90.00
#
_symmetry.space_group_name_H-M   'P 1'
#
loop_
_entity.id
_entity.type
_entity.pdbx_description
1 polymer ?
#
loop_
_entity_poly.entity_id
_entity_poly.type
_entity_poly.pdbx_seq_one_letter_code
_entity_poly.pdbx_strand_id
1 'polypeptide(L)'
;FEHLAYIIERVKDKSRVGVCLDTCHTHASGYDLSTAEGCQQTFAEFDRIVGFDYLRGMHLNDSIKGTGSRVDRHASLGEGTLGMTPFEFIAKDSRFDDMPLILETPNESIWPQEIALLYSLV
;
A
#
# COMPACT_ATOMS: atom_id res chain seq x y z
N PHE A 1 1.76 5.68 10.95
CA PHE A 1 0.29 5.51 11.10
C PHE A 1 -0.28 6.41 12.21
N GLU A 2 0.48 6.73 13.22
CA GLU A 2 0.03 7.57 14.34
C GLU A 2 -0.38 8.97 13.88
N HIS A 3 0.30 9.53 12.89
CA HIS A 3 -0.06 10.83 12.30
C HIS A 3 -1.43 10.77 11.64
N LEU A 4 -1.75 9.68 10.95
CA LEU A 4 -3.05 9.48 10.33
C LEU A 4 -4.16 9.39 11.39
N ALA A 5 -3.93 8.60 12.43
CA ALA A 5 -4.87 8.49 13.56
C ALA A 5 -5.09 9.84 14.24
N TYR A 6 -4.01 10.61 14.43
CA TYR A 6 -4.06 11.94 15.01
C TYR A 6 -4.96 12.89 14.20
N ILE A 7 -4.81 12.87 12.87
CA ILE A 7 -5.61 13.71 11.97
C ILE A 7 -7.08 13.29 12.01
N ILE A 8 -7.35 11.99 11.89
CA ILE A 8 -8.72 11.45 11.89
C ILE A 8 -9.46 11.80 13.19
N GLU A 9 -8.78 11.67 14.33
CA GLU A 9 -9.37 11.99 15.64
C GLU A 9 -9.87 13.43 15.71
N ARG A 10 -9.24 14.35 14.99
CA ARG A 10 -9.56 15.78 14.98
C ARG A 10 -10.55 16.17 13.89
N VAL A 11 -10.90 15.26 13.01
CA VAL A 11 -11.96 15.50 12.02
C VAL A 11 -13.32 15.41 12.70
N LYS A 12 -14.14 16.44 12.56
CA LYS A 12 -15.43 16.52 13.24
C LYS A 12 -16.40 15.44 12.75
N ASP A 13 -16.53 15.31 11.44
CA ASP A 13 -17.36 14.28 10.81
C ASP A 13 -16.46 13.18 10.21
N LYS A 14 -16.25 12.11 10.96
CA LYS A 14 -15.35 11.02 10.58
C LYS A 14 -15.85 10.22 9.39
N SER A 15 -17.13 10.33 9.03
CA SER A 15 -17.66 9.69 7.83
C SER A 15 -17.13 10.29 6.53
N ARG A 16 -16.53 11.49 6.60
CA ARG A 16 -15.99 12.21 5.45
C ARG A 16 -14.51 12.02 5.23
N VAL A 17 -13.85 11.21 6.04
CA VAL A 17 -12.41 11.02 5.97
C VAL A 17 -12.09 9.54 5.76
N GLY A 18 -11.05 9.29 4.99
CA GLY A 18 -10.49 7.96 4.80
C GLY A 18 -9.00 8.07 4.52
N VAL A 19 -8.35 6.93 4.43
CA VAL A 19 -6.92 6.80 4.18
C VAL A 19 -6.71 6.12 2.84
N CYS A 20 -5.77 6.63 2.06
CA CYS A 20 -5.18 5.96 0.92
C CYS A 20 -3.72 5.68 1.24
N LEU A 21 -3.33 4.41 1.27
CA LEU A 21 -1.95 4.01 1.51
C LEU A 21 -1.25 3.76 0.17
N ASP A 22 0.00 4.18 0.10
CA ASP A 22 0.91 3.86 -1.01
C ASP A 22 1.92 2.83 -0.54
N THR A 23 2.08 1.73 -1.27
CA THR A 23 2.98 0.65 -0.86
C THR A 23 4.45 1.08 -0.84
N CYS A 24 4.89 1.88 -1.81
CA CYS A 24 6.24 2.43 -1.83
C CYS A 24 6.47 3.37 -0.65
N HIS A 25 5.56 4.33 -0.45
CA HIS A 25 5.66 5.32 0.61
C HIS A 25 5.66 4.65 2.00
N THR A 26 4.76 3.70 2.22
CA THR A 26 4.67 2.93 3.47
C THR A 26 5.97 2.20 3.77
N HIS A 27 6.53 1.53 2.76
CA HIS A 27 7.80 0.81 2.88
C HIS A 27 8.96 1.76 3.19
N ALA A 28 9.05 2.86 2.45
CA ALA A 28 10.08 3.89 2.66
C ALA A 28 9.99 4.53 4.04
N SER A 29 8.80 4.58 4.63
CA SER A 29 8.56 5.12 5.97
C SER A 29 8.94 4.18 7.11
N GLY A 30 9.35 2.93 6.79
CA GLY A 30 9.85 1.99 7.78
C GLY A 30 8.97 0.77 8.04
N TYR A 31 7.83 0.64 7.35
CA TYR A 31 6.97 -0.54 7.44
C TYR A 31 7.36 -1.53 6.35
N ASP A 32 8.05 -2.60 6.71
CA ASP A 32 8.55 -3.57 5.74
C ASP A 32 7.43 -4.34 5.05
N LEU A 33 7.25 -4.12 3.76
CA LEU A 33 6.28 -4.84 2.92
C LEU A 33 6.95 -5.86 1.99
N SER A 34 8.27 -6.08 2.11
CA SER A 34 9.00 -6.97 1.22
C SER A 34 8.82 -8.46 1.53
N THR A 35 8.23 -8.78 2.69
CA THR A 35 7.96 -10.16 3.11
C THR A 35 6.49 -10.33 3.47
N ALA A 36 5.98 -11.56 3.37
CA ALA A 36 4.61 -11.87 3.78
C ALA A 36 4.38 -11.57 5.26
N GLU A 37 5.37 -11.90 6.11
CA GLU A 37 5.32 -11.59 7.54
C GLU A 37 5.29 -10.08 7.79
N GLY A 38 6.12 -9.34 7.09
CA GLY A 38 6.14 -7.87 7.17
C GLY A 38 4.82 -7.26 6.72
N CYS A 39 4.18 -7.79 5.69
CA CYS A 39 2.84 -7.37 5.26
C CYS A 39 1.80 -7.62 6.36
N GLN A 40 1.80 -8.81 6.95
CA GLN A 40 0.87 -9.14 8.03
C GLN A 40 1.04 -8.19 9.22
N GLN A 41 2.27 -7.95 9.63
CA GLN A 41 2.58 -7.04 10.74
C GLN A 41 2.18 -5.61 10.43
N THR A 42 2.49 -5.12 9.23
CA THR A 42 2.19 -3.75 8.82
C THR A 42 0.69 -3.49 8.83
N PHE A 43 -0.10 -4.37 8.23
CA PHE A 43 -1.55 -4.18 8.16
C PHE A 43 -2.23 -4.45 9.52
N ALA A 44 -1.65 -5.31 10.37
CA ALA A 44 -2.11 -5.45 11.74
C ALA A 44 -1.87 -4.17 12.55
N GLU A 45 -0.72 -3.52 12.38
CA GLU A 45 -0.43 -2.24 13.02
C GLU A 45 -1.35 -1.12 12.50
N PHE A 46 -1.61 -1.09 11.20
CA PHE A 46 -2.56 -0.13 10.64
C PHE A 46 -3.95 -0.31 11.24
N ASP A 47 -4.41 -1.55 11.35
CA ASP A 47 -5.72 -1.84 11.93
C ASP A 47 -5.79 -1.43 13.41
N ARG A 48 -4.73 -1.70 14.17
CA ARG A 48 -4.64 -1.32 15.58
C ARG A 48 -4.62 0.19 15.80
N ILE A 49 -3.85 0.91 14.99
CA ILE A 49 -3.60 2.36 15.19
C ILE A 49 -4.67 3.22 14.54
N VAL A 50 -5.06 2.90 13.32
CA VAL A 50 -6.00 3.68 12.50
C VAL A 50 -7.36 3.00 12.40
N GLY A 51 -7.37 1.72 12.09
CA GLY A 51 -8.56 0.93 11.81
C GLY A 51 -8.77 0.71 10.32
N PHE A 52 -9.00 -0.54 9.93
CA PHE A 52 -9.17 -0.93 8.52
C PHE A 52 -10.40 -0.27 7.89
N ASP A 53 -11.41 0.08 8.70
CA ASP A 53 -12.61 0.77 8.22
C ASP A 53 -12.31 2.13 7.60
N TYR A 54 -11.15 2.73 7.93
CA TYR A 54 -10.71 3.99 7.34
C TYR A 54 -9.91 3.80 6.05
N LEU A 55 -9.48 2.59 5.73
CA LEU A 55 -8.73 2.34 4.49
C LEU A 55 -9.70 2.31 3.31
N ARG A 56 -9.57 3.27 2.39
CA ARG A 56 -10.51 3.49 1.28
C ARG A 56 -9.88 3.34 -0.09
N GLY A 57 -8.57 3.20 -0.16
CA GLY A 57 -7.85 3.03 -1.40
C GLY A 57 -6.39 2.71 -1.16
N MET A 58 -5.73 2.24 -2.20
CA MET A 58 -4.29 1.97 -2.20
C MET A 58 -3.67 2.47 -3.50
N HIS A 59 -2.46 3.01 -3.40
CA HIS A 59 -1.57 3.12 -4.56
C HIS A 59 -0.62 1.92 -4.53
N LEU A 60 -0.57 1.19 -5.63
CA LEU A 60 0.29 0.00 -5.76
C LEU A 60 1.53 0.35 -6.57
N ASN A 61 2.65 0.52 -5.90
CA ASN A 61 3.93 0.88 -6.50
C ASN A 61 5.04 0.08 -5.83
N ASP A 62 6.03 -0.36 -6.63
CA ASP A 62 7.26 -0.88 -6.06
C ASP A 62 8.17 0.30 -5.65
N SER A 63 9.27 0.01 -5.00
CA SER A 63 10.16 1.03 -4.44
C SER A 63 11.58 0.83 -4.93
N ILE A 64 12.25 1.91 -5.33
CA ILE A 64 13.66 1.88 -5.74
C ILE A 64 14.56 1.66 -4.52
N LYS A 65 14.18 2.19 -3.34
CA LYS A 65 14.98 2.15 -2.12
C LYS A 65 14.38 1.20 -1.08
N GLY A 66 15.21 0.79 -0.13
CA GLY A 66 14.81 -0.13 0.93
C GLY A 66 13.92 0.49 2.00
N THR A 67 13.44 -0.36 2.92
CA THR A 67 12.59 0.04 4.02
C THR A 67 13.28 1.08 4.91
N GLY A 68 12.52 2.07 5.37
CA GLY A 68 13.04 3.13 6.24
C GLY A 68 13.97 4.13 5.58
N SER A 69 14.16 4.05 4.26
CA SER A 69 15.05 4.94 3.51
C SER A 69 14.58 6.40 3.49
N ARG A 70 13.28 6.63 3.66
CA ARG A 70 12.60 7.93 3.50
C ARG A 70 12.75 8.49 2.08
N VAL A 71 13.05 7.64 1.10
CA VAL A 71 13.11 7.99 -0.32
C VAL A 71 11.89 7.38 -1.00
N ASP A 72 10.93 8.24 -1.34
CA ASP A 72 9.70 7.86 -2.01
C ASP A 72 9.90 7.96 -3.53
N ARG A 73 10.45 6.89 -4.11
CA ARG A 73 10.68 6.75 -5.54
C ARG A 73 10.06 5.46 -6.02
N HIS A 74 9.07 5.58 -6.90
CA HIS A 74 8.33 4.45 -7.44
C HIS A 74 9.16 3.65 -8.43
N ALA A 75 8.99 2.33 -8.41
CA ALA A 75 9.48 1.40 -9.42
C ALA A 75 8.30 0.62 -10.00
N SER A 76 8.50 0.04 -11.17
CA SER A 76 7.53 -0.87 -11.77
C SER A 76 7.34 -2.10 -10.89
N LEU A 77 6.13 -2.69 -10.90
CA LEU A 77 5.78 -3.81 -10.02
C LEU A 77 6.75 -4.97 -10.20
N GLY A 78 7.33 -5.42 -9.08
CA GLY A 78 8.27 -6.54 -9.05
C GLY A 78 9.71 -6.18 -9.42
N GLU A 79 9.99 -4.93 -9.82
CA GLU A 79 11.31 -4.49 -10.25
C GLU A 79 12.08 -3.70 -9.19
N GLY A 80 11.48 -3.49 -8.04
CA GLY A 80 12.08 -2.75 -6.94
C GLY A 80 12.41 -3.60 -5.74
N THR A 81 12.62 -2.94 -4.60
CA THR A 81 12.98 -3.59 -3.33
C THR A 81 11.81 -4.30 -2.65
N LEU A 82 10.56 -4.01 -3.04
CA LEU A 82 9.39 -4.72 -2.56
C LEU A 82 9.22 -6.08 -3.22
N GLY A 83 9.52 -6.20 -4.50
CA GLY A 83 9.20 -7.39 -5.27
C GLY A 83 7.70 -7.60 -5.40
N MET A 84 7.26 -8.83 -5.69
CA MET A 84 5.85 -9.13 -5.88
C MET A 84 5.08 -9.42 -4.59
N THR A 85 5.76 -9.65 -3.48
CA THR A 85 5.15 -10.12 -2.23
C THR A 85 3.98 -9.26 -1.74
N PRO A 86 4.10 -7.91 -1.61
CA PRO A 86 2.97 -7.13 -1.12
C PRO A 86 1.80 -7.12 -2.09
N PHE A 87 2.05 -7.20 -3.39
CA PHE A 87 1.00 -7.19 -4.41
C PHE A 87 0.21 -8.50 -4.39
N GLU A 88 0.90 -9.63 -4.21
CA GLU A 88 0.25 -10.92 -3.99
C GLU A 88 -0.56 -10.94 -2.70
N PHE A 89 -0.01 -10.39 -1.64
CA PHE A 89 -0.68 -10.30 -0.34
C PHE A 89 -2.00 -9.51 -0.46
N ILE A 90 -1.94 -8.34 -1.07
CA ILE A 90 -3.10 -7.45 -1.24
C ILE A 90 -4.15 -8.11 -2.14
N ALA A 91 -3.72 -8.72 -3.26
CA ALA A 91 -4.63 -9.35 -4.20
C ALA A 91 -5.42 -10.53 -3.61
N LYS A 92 -4.84 -11.23 -2.63
CA LYS A 92 -5.42 -12.42 -2.01
C LYS A 92 -6.13 -12.16 -0.68
N ASP A 93 -6.03 -10.97 -0.13
CA ASP A 93 -6.64 -10.63 1.15
C ASP A 93 -7.99 -9.96 0.91
N SER A 94 -9.07 -10.59 1.39
CA SER A 94 -10.44 -10.11 1.18
C SER A 94 -10.71 -8.72 1.76
N ARG A 95 -9.88 -8.23 2.68
CA ARG A 95 -10.03 -6.88 3.24
C ARG A 95 -9.81 -5.79 2.20
N PHE A 96 -9.14 -6.11 1.08
CA PHE A 96 -8.89 -5.18 -0.03
C PHE A 96 -9.90 -5.36 -1.18
N ASP A 97 -10.88 -6.25 -1.05
CA ASP A 97 -11.89 -6.44 -2.07
C ASP A 97 -12.73 -5.17 -2.26
N ASP A 98 -13.09 -4.88 -3.51
CA ASP A 98 -13.87 -3.71 -3.89
C ASP A 98 -13.23 -2.35 -3.55
N MET A 99 -11.94 -2.37 -3.22
CA MET A 99 -11.17 -1.17 -2.93
C MET A 99 -10.47 -0.68 -4.20
N PRO A 100 -10.48 0.63 -4.50
CA PRO A 100 -9.66 1.18 -5.58
C PRO A 100 -8.17 0.91 -5.35
N LEU A 101 -7.54 0.26 -6.33
CA LEU A 101 -6.10 -0.02 -6.35
C LEU A 101 -5.53 0.67 -7.59
N ILE A 102 -4.68 1.65 -7.37
CA ILE A 102 -4.24 2.58 -8.41
C ILE A 102 -2.73 2.49 -8.60
N LEU A 103 -2.29 2.37 -9.85
CA LEU A 103 -0.87 2.40 -10.21
C LEU A 103 -0.39 3.83 -10.38
N GLU A 104 0.79 4.11 -9.87
CA GLU A 104 1.55 5.34 -10.14
C GLU A 104 2.99 5.00 -10.53
N THR A 105 3.19 3.81 -11.08
CA THR A 105 4.50 3.34 -11.54
C THR A 105 5.02 4.21 -12.68
N PRO A 106 6.36 4.32 -12.84
CA PRO A 106 6.95 5.37 -13.67
C PRO A 106 6.80 5.16 -15.19
N ASN A 107 6.55 3.93 -15.63
CA ASN A 107 6.44 3.63 -17.07
C ASN A 107 4.99 3.34 -17.45
N GLU A 108 4.27 4.37 -17.87
CA GLU A 108 2.85 4.24 -18.22
C GLU A 108 2.62 3.36 -19.45
N SER A 109 3.63 3.14 -20.29
CA SER A 109 3.48 2.26 -21.45
C SER A 109 3.26 0.79 -21.07
N ILE A 110 3.63 0.37 -19.86
CA ILE A 110 3.43 -1.00 -19.37
C ILE A 110 2.30 -1.11 -18.34
N TRP A 111 1.56 -0.06 -18.05
CA TRP A 111 0.43 -0.14 -17.12
C TRP A 111 -0.60 -1.22 -17.49
N PRO A 112 -0.96 -1.40 -18.77
CA PRO A 112 -1.86 -2.51 -19.11
C PRO A 112 -1.33 -3.88 -18.70
N GLN A 113 -0.03 -4.12 -18.85
CA GLN A 113 0.61 -5.36 -18.46
C GLN A 113 0.67 -5.50 -16.92
N GLU A 114 0.93 -4.41 -16.20
CA GLU A 114 0.92 -4.40 -14.74
C GLU A 114 -0.48 -4.67 -14.18
N ILE A 115 -1.51 -4.10 -14.78
CA ILE A 115 -2.90 -4.37 -14.40
C ILE A 115 -3.24 -5.83 -14.65
N ALA A 116 -2.87 -6.38 -15.82
CA ALA A 116 -3.09 -7.79 -16.13
C ALA A 116 -2.35 -8.71 -15.13
N LEU A 117 -1.14 -8.35 -14.74
CA LEU A 117 -0.36 -9.06 -13.73
C LEU A 117 -1.12 -9.10 -12.38
N LEU A 118 -1.62 -7.96 -11.93
CA LEU A 118 -2.38 -7.88 -10.68
C LEU A 118 -3.63 -8.76 -10.71
N TYR A 119 -4.39 -8.74 -11.80
CA TYR A 119 -5.55 -9.61 -11.95
C TYR A 119 -5.18 -11.09 -11.97
N SER A 120 -3.98 -11.44 -12.44
CA SER A 120 -3.52 -12.83 -12.44
C SER A 120 -3.21 -13.38 -11.04
N LEU A 121 -3.05 -12.52 -10.04
CA LEU A 121 -2.74 -12.91 -8.66
C LEU A 121 -3.97 -13.29 -7.84
N VAL A 122 -5.14 -12.97 -8.33
CA VAL A 122 -6.41 -13.20 -7.61
C VAL A 122 -6.83 -14.66 -7.70
#